data_f8504987ad6ba3b0a3f37ae23204c5f7
#
_entry.id   f8504987ad6ba3b0a3f37ae23204c5f7
#
_cell.length_a   1.000
_cell.length_b   1.000
_cell.length_c   1.000
_cell.angle_alpha   90.00
_cell.angle_beta   90.00
_cell.angle_gamma   90.00
#
_symmetry.space_group_name_H-M   'P 1'
#
loop_
_entity.id
_entity.type
_entity.pdbx_description
1 polymer ?
#
loop_
_entity_poly.entity_id
_entity_poly.type
_entity_poly.pdbx_seq_one_letter_code
_entity_poly.pdbx_strand_id
1 'polypeptide(L)'
;ADLKPSGTYVMEDMQAIGGTPGLMKYLWQNGHINGECLTVTGKTMAENLADLPGLAENQQIIRPLDNPIKPTGHIQILRGNLAPEGAVAKITGKEGLEFSGPARVYDSEEAMLAGLEAGQIQKGDVVIIRYEGPKGGPGMPEMLTPTSAIMGAGLGQDVALLTDGRFSGGSHGFIAGHITPEAQEGGPIALVRDGDLVTIDAVARTIAIAVTSEEMAARRAAWVAPPLKATRGTLYKYIRLVASASDGCVTDD
;
A
#
# COMPACT_ATOMS: atom_id res chain seq x y z
N ALA A 1 16.36 -1.40 9.32
CA ALA A 1 16.03 -1.29 10.75
C ALA A 1 15.24 -2.51 11.21
N ASP A 2 15.55 -3.02 12.41
CA ASP A 2 14.81 -4.14 13.03
C ASP A 2 13.74 -3.60 13.98
N LEU A 3 12.80 -2.82 13.45
CA LEU A 3 11.76 -2.14 14.22
C LEU A 3 10.37 -2.76 13.95
N LYS A 4 9.52 -2.80 14.97
CA LYS A 4 8.10 -3.15 14.83
C LYS A 4 7.41 -2.20 13.83
N PRO A 5 6.39 -2.68 13.08
CA PRO A 5 5.68 -3.97 13.26
C PRO A 5 6.38 -5.20 12.67
N SER A 6 7.38 -5.05 11.81
CA SER A 6 8.03 -6.19 11.13
C SER A 6 9.21 -6.77 11.91
N GLY A 7 9.85 -5.96 12.75
CA GLY A 7 11.04 -6.31 13.52
C GLY A 7 10.78 -6.53 15.02
N THR A 8 11.86 -6.49 15.78
CA THR A 8 11.88 -6.85 17.20
C THR A 8 11.72 -5.64 18.12
N TYR A 9 12.41 -4.55 17.81
CA TYR A 9 12.55 -3.37 18.67
C TYR A 9 11.42 -2.35 18.47
N VAL A 10 11.28 -1.41 19.41
CA VAL A 10 10.33 -0.29 19.35
C VAL A 10 11.08 1.04 19.20
N MET A 11 10.36 2.15 19.00
CA MET A 11 10.97 3.47 18.80
C MET A 11 11.69 4.00 20.04
N GLU A 12 11.35 3.54 21.23
CA GLU A 12 12.09 3.84 22.47
C GLU A 12 13.51 3.27 22.41
N ASP A 13 13.65 2.02 21.93
CA ASP A 13 14.97 1.39 21.73
C ASP A 13 15.77 2.14 20.66
N MET A 14 15.10 2.59 19.61
CA MET A 14 15.71 3.41 18.56
C MET A 14 16.23 4.75 19.13
N GLN A 15 15.46 5.39 20.02
CA GLN A 15 15.89 6.62 20.69
C GLN A 15 17.16 6.41 21.51
N ALA A 16 17.30 5.29 22.20
CA ALA A 16 18.45 4.96 23.03
C ALA A 16 19.77 4.83 22.22
N ILE A 17 19.70 4.52 20.94
CA ILE A 17 20.88 4.34 20.08
C ILE A 17 21.24 5.57 19.23
N GLY A 18 20.60 6.72 19.45
CA GLY A 18 20.85 7.95 18.70
C GLY A 18 19.60 8.53 18.01
N GLY A 19 18.50 7.82 18.07
CA GLY A 19 17.20 8.27 17.58
C GLY A 19 17.15 8.51 16.07
N THR A 20 16.08 9.16 15.65
CA THR A 20 15.91 9.59 14.24
C THR A 20 17.05 10.50 13.77
N PRO A 21 17.57 11.46 14.56
CA PRO A 21 18.70 12.28 14.12
C PRO A 21 19.97 11.47 13.84
N GLY A 22 20.28 10.49 14.67
CA GLY A 22 21.42 9.59 14.45
C GLY A 22 21.27 8.74 13.19
N LEU A 23 20.05 8.23 12.92
CA LEU A 23 19.74 7.52 11.68
C LEU A 23 19.85 8.44 10.46
N MET A 24 19.30 9.66 10.52
CA MET A 24 19.40 10.62 9.42
C MET A 24 20.86 10.98 9.12
N LYS A 25 21.68 11.20 10.17
CA LYS A 25 23.12 11.43 10.01
C LYS A 25 23.81 10.25 9.33
N TYR A 26 23.52 9.03 9.75
CA TYR A 26 24.05 7.80 9.14
C TYR A 26 23.68 7.71 7.65
N LEU A 27 22.41 7.96 7.29
CA LEU A 27 21.96 7.94 5.91
C LEU A 27 22.58 9.05 5.07
N TRP A 28 22.72 10.25 5.63
CA TRP A 28 23.40 11.38 4.96
C TRP A 28 24.88 11.07 4.68
N GLN A 29 25.61 10.58 5.67
CA GLN A 29 27.02 10.21 5.52
C GLN A 29 27.25 9.11 4.47
N ASN A 30 26.23 8.30 4.21
CA ASN A 30 26.26 7.24 3.18
C ASN A 30 25.58 7.65 1.85
N GLY A 31 25.28 8.93 1.66
CA GLY A 31 24.75 9.46 0.38
C GLY A 31 23.28 9.17 0.08
N HIS A 32 22.50 8.75 1.09
CA HIS A 32 21.07 8.42 0.93
C HIS A 32 20.13 9.60 1.27
N ILE A 33 20.66 10.71 1.76
CA ILE A 33 19.92 11.95 2.02
C ILE A 33 20.64 13.11 1.33
N ASN A 34 19.88 13.97 0.63
CA ASN A 34 20.41 15.21 0.09
C ASN A 34 20.65 16.21 1.22
N GLY A 35 21.93 16.46 1.52
CA GLY A 35 22.34 17.37 2.59
C GLY A 35 22.11 18.84 2.29
N GLU A 36 21.98 19.24 1.03
CA GLU A 36 21.86 20.63 0.59
C GLU A 36 20.44 21.21 0.74
N CYS A 37 19.45 20.35 1.03
CA CYS A 37 18.07 20.79 1.19
C CYS A 37 17.94 21.72 2.41
N LEU A 38 17.34 22.89 2.19
CA LEU A 38 17.00 23.84 3.25
C LEU A 38 15.91 23.26 4.15
N THR A 39 16.07 23.45 5.45
CA THR A 39 15.12 23.00 6.47
C THR A 39 14.40 24.14 7.16
N VAL A 40 13.40 23.84 7.97
CA VAL A 40 12.64 24.84 8.77
C VAL A 40 13.50 25.61 9.77
N THR A 41 14.72 25.16 10.07
CA THR A 41 15.68 25.87 10.95
C THR A 41 16.39 27.03 10.23
N GLY A 42 16.20 27.17 8.92
CA GLY A 42 16.96 28.11 8.09
C GLY A 42 18.37 27.63 7.75
N LYS A 43 18.73 26.41 8.13
CA LYS A 43 19.99 25.73 7.78
C LYS A 43 19.71 24.57 6.85
N THR A 44 20.74 24.10 6.16
CA THR A 44 20.64 22.89 5.35
C THR A 44 20.51 21.64 6.24
N MET A 45 20.11 20.53 5.65
CA MET A 45 20.06 19.23 6.32
C MET A 45 21.46 18.85 6.83
N ALA A 46 22.49 19.01 6.00
CA ALA A 46 23.88 18.72 6.38
C ALA A 46 24.34 19.54 7.60
N GLU A 47 24.07 20.86 7.61
CA GLU A 47 24.41 21.75 8.72
C GLU A 47 23.70 21.33 10.02
N ASN A 48 22.44 20.90 9.92
CA ASN A 48 21.71 20.42 11.11
C ASN A 48 22.21 19.08 11.64
N LEU A 49 22.74 18.23 10.78
CA LEU A 49 23.20 16.88 11.16
C LEU A 49 24.68 16.85 11.57
N ALA A 50 25.48 17.83 11.16
CA ALA A 50 26.93 17.81 11.31
C ALA A 50 27.38 17.57 12.76
N ASP A 51 26.83 18.34 13.70
CA ASP A 51 27.22 18.32 15.13
C ASP A 51 26.44 17.32 15.98
N LEU A 52 25.44 16.61 15.39
CA LEU A 52 24.67 15.62 16.14
C LEU A 52 25.49 14.33 16.36
N PRO A 53 25.24 13.59 17.44
CA PRO A 53 25.83 12.27 17.60
C PRO A 53 25.35 11.33 16.50
N GLY A 54 26.19 10.39 16.10
CA GLY A 54 25.81 9.30 15.22
C GLY A 54 25.03 8.20 15.96
N LEU A 55 24.84 7.08 15.29
CA LEU A 55 24.31 5.87 15.95
C LEU A 55 25.31 5.32 16.95
N ALA A 56 24.82 4.79 18.07
CA ALA A 56 25.64 4.15 19.09
C ALA A 56 26.47 3.00 18.50
N GLU A 57 27.69 2.84 18.99
CA GLU A 57 28.55 1.73 18.57
C GLU A 57 27.94 0.39 19.02
N ASN A 58 28.16 -0.65 18.21
CA ASN A 58 27.71 -2.03 18.47
C ASN A 58 26.19 -2.23 18.64
N GLN A 59 25.37 -1.22 18.29
CA GLN A 59 23.92 -1.35 18.27
C GLN A 59 23.47 -2.37 17.19
N GLN A 60 22.30 -3.00 17.38
CA GLN A 60 21.80 -4.06 16.51
C GLN A 60 20.52 -3.68 15.77
N ILE A 61 19.96 -2.50 16.02
CA ILE A 61 18.65 -2.07 15.51
C ILE A 61 18.77 -1.59 14.06
N ILE A 62 19.77 -0.75 13.77
CA ILE A 62 20.08 -0.26 12.44
C ILE A 62 21.26 -1.08 11.92
N ARG A 63 20.97 -1.97 10.97
CA ARG A 63 22.02 -2.81 10.36
C ARG A 63 22.87 -1.96 9.42
N PRO A 64 24.17 -2.27 9.33
CA PRO A 64 25.04 -1.59 8.37
C PRO A 64 24.64 -1.90 6.93
N LEU A 65 24.97 -1.00 6.00
CA LEU A 65 24.55 -1.09 4.59
C LEU A 65 25.15 -2.31 3.87
N ASP A 66 26.29 -2.79 4.30
CA ASP A 66 26.96 -4.00 3.76
C ASP A 66 26.39 -5.30 4.34
N ASN A 67 25.58 -5.21 5.41
CA ASN A 67 24.92 -6.37 6.02
C ASN A 67 23.45 -6.04 6.38
N PRO A 68 22.60 -5.72 5.43
CA PRO A 68 21.20 -5.35 5.66
C PRO A 68 20.37 -6.56 6.09
N ILE A 69 19.27 -6.33 6.80
CA ILE A 69 18.24 -7.36 7.06
C ILE A 69 17.67 -7.88 5.74
N LYS A 70 17.49 -6.97 4.77
CA LYS A 70 16.95 -7.24 3.44
C LYS A 70 17.63 -6.30 2.43
N PRO A 71 18.00 -6.79 1.25
CA PRO A 71 18.65 -5.93 0.24
C PRO A 71 17.70 -4.91 -0.39
N THR A 72 16.37 -5.12 -0.26
CA THR A 72 15.33 -4.22 -0.78
C THR A 72 14.36 -3.84 0.32
N GLY A 73 13.61 -2.74 0.13
CA GLY A 73 12.53 -2.34 1.04
C GLY A 73 11.32 -3.29 0.99
N HIS A 74 10.40 -3.12 1.93
CA HIS A 74 9.15 -3.88 1.99
C HIS A 74 8.08 -3.34 1.03
N ILE A 75 8.22 -2.09 0.57
CA ILE A 75 7.31 -1.49 -0.40
C ILE A 75 7.77 -1.89 -1.80
N GLN A 76 6.84 -2.46 -2.56
CA GLN A 76 7.03 -2.85 -3.95
C GLN A 76 5.98 -2.16 -4.81
N ILE A 77 6.41 -1.59 -5.92
CA ILE A 77 5.49 -1.08 -6.93
C ILE A 77 5.22 -2.20 -7.93
N LEU A 78 3.96 -2.60 -8.03
CA LEU A 78 3.50 -3.64 -8.93
C LEU A 78 2.82 -3.01 -10.14
N ARG A 79 2.98 -3.63 -11.32
CA ARG A 79 2.31 -3.23 -12.55
C ARG A 79 1.76 -4.45 -13.27
N GLY A 80 0.75 -4.24 -14.11
CA GLY A 80 0.15 -5.31 -14.90
C GLY A 80 -1.22 -4.94 -15.43
N ASN A 81 -1.93 -5.90 -16.02
CA ASN A 81 -3.23 -5.64 -16.61
C ASN A 81 -4.33 -5.30 -15.55
N LEU A 82 -4.08 -5.60 -14.26
CA LEU A 82 -4.96 -5.17 -13.16
C LEU A 82 -4.59 -3.77 -12.65
N ALA A 83 -3.33 -3.36 -12.74
CA ALA A 83 -2.83 -2.07 -12.29
C ALA A 83 -1.87 -1.47 -13.33
N PRO A 84 -2.35 -1.01 -14.50
CA PRO A 84 -1.49 -0.50 -15.57
C PRO A 84 -0.69 0.75 -15.18
N GLU A 85 -1.22 1.59 -14.31
CA GLU A 85 -0.53 2.78 -13.78
C GLU A 85 0.25 2.49 -12.49
N GLY A 86 -0.04 1.36 -11.84
CA GLY A 86 0.67 0.85 -10.68
C GLY A 86 -0.20 0.51 -9.50
N ALA A 87 0.42 -0.20 -8.56
CA ALA A 87 -0.12 -0.52 -7.23
C ALA A 87 1.02 -0.54 -6.22
N VAL A 88 0.72 -0.27 -4.97
CA VAL A 88 1.70 -0.29 -3.87
C VAL A 88 1.46 -1.52 -3.01
N ALA A 89 2.41 -2.44 -3.02
CA ALA A 89 2.37 -3.63 -2.17
C ALA A 89 3.32 -3.50 -0.99
N LYS A 90 2.87 -3.93 0.19
CA LYS A 90 3.73 -4.12 1.36
C LYS A 90 4.00 -5.61 1.53
N ILE A 91 5.18 -6.05 1.10
CA ILE A 91 5.57 -7.47 1.10
C ILE A 91 6.84 -7.64 1.93
N THR A 92 6.67 -8.18 3.13
CA THR A 92 7.78 -8.40 4.06
C THR A 92 8.58 -9.66 3.70
N GLY A 93 7.96 -10.59 2.97
CA GLY A 93 8.49 -11.91 2.61
C GLY A 93 8.11 -13.01 3.58
N LYS A 94 7.48 -12.69 4.71
CA LYS A 94 6.97 -13.67 5.68
C LYS A 94 5.70 -14.36 5.17
N GLU A 95 4.92 -13.65 4.36
CA GLU A 95 3.69 -14.07 3.68
C GLU A 95 3.93 -14.76 2.34
N GLY A 96 5.19 -14.88 1.91
CA GLY A 96 5.56 -15.34 0.58
C GLY A 96 5.87 -14.18 -0.37
N LEU A 97 6.27 -14.51 -1.59
CA LEU A 97 6.59 -13.53 -2.64
C LEU A 97 5.63 -13.60 -3.83
N GLU A 98 4.79 -14.62 -3.87
CA GLU A 98 3.78 -14.83 -4.90
C GLU A 98 2.47 -15.29 -4.25
N PHE A 99 1.35 -14.78 -4.76
CA PHE A 99 0.03 -15.22 -4.37
C PHE A 99 -0.87 -15.30 -5.61
N SER A 100 -1.61 -16.41 -5.76
CA SER A 100 -2.57 -16.59 -6.84
C SER A 100 -3.84 -17.22 -6.31
N GLY A 101 -5.00 -16.66 -6.67
CA GLY A 101 -6.26 -17.17 -6.20
C GLY A 101 -7.47 -16.53 -6.88
N PRO A 102 -8.67 -17.10 -6.68
CA PRO A 102 -9.90 -16.52 -7.20
C PRO A 102 -10.23 -15.22 -6.48
N ALA A 103 -10.68 -14.24 -7.25
CA ALA A 103 -11.13 -12.96 -6.71
C ALA A 103 -12.42 -13.13 -5.89
N ARG A 104 -12.49 -12.40 -4.78
CA ARG A 104 -13.70 -12.17 -4.00
C ARG A 104 -13.91 -10.67 -3.87
N VAL A 105 -14.91 -10.13 -4.56
CA VAL A 105 -15.02 -8.69 -4.83
C VAL A 105 -16.09 -8.04 -3.97
N TYR A 106 -15.72 -6.90 -3.37
CA TYR A 106 -16.60 -6.08 -2.53
C TYR A 106 -16.51 -4.62 -2.93
N ASP A 107 -17.65 -3.93 -2.99
CA ASP A 107 -17.75 -2.53 -3.43
C ASP A 107 -17.59 -1.52 -2.28
N SER A 108 -17.27 -1.99 -1.08
CA SER A 108 -16.90 -1.16 0.09
C SER A 108 -16.24 -1.99 1.18
N GLU A 109 -15.62 -1.30 2.15
CA GLU A 109 -15.08 -1.90 3.37
C GLU A 109 -16.17 -2.64 4.15
N GLU A 110 -17.35 -2.03 4.33
CA GLU A 110 -18.47 -2.61 5.08
C GLU A 110 -19.01 -3.88 4.41
N ALA A 111 -19.09 -3.88 3.08
CA ALA A 111 -19.53 -5.07 2.34
C ALA A 111 -18.54 -6.22 2.50
N MET A 112 -17.25 -5.94 2.52
CA MET A 112 -16.21 -6.95 2.77
C MET A 112 -16.32 -7.52 4.19
N LEU A 113 -16.50 -6.67 5.21
CA LEU A 113 -16.65 -7.13 6.60
C LEU A 113 -17.89 -8.01 6.77
N ALA A 114 -19.01 -7.61 6.18
CA ALA A 114 -20.23 -8.44 6.18
C ALA A 114 -20.01 -9.78 5.45
N GLY A 115 -19.28 -9.79 4.34
CA GLY A 115 -18.90 -11.01 3.63
C GLY A 115 -18.01 -11.94 4.46
N LEU A 116 -17.07 -11.38 5.21
CA LEU A 116 -16.21 -12.14 6.13
C LEU A 116 -17.04 -12.78 7.26
N GLU A 117 -17.91 -12.00 7.90
CA GLU A 117 -18.82 -12.50 8.95
C GLU A 117 -19.74 -13.60 8.44
N ALA A 118 -20.21 -13.51 7.21
CA ALA A 118 -21.03 -14.53 6.53
C ALA A 118 -20.24 -15.74 6.05
N GLY A 119 -18.91 -15.80 6.28
CA GLY A 119 -18.05 -16.91 5.87
C GLY A 119 -17.86 -17.03 4.35
N GLN A 120 -18.05 -15.95 3.60
CA GLN A 120 -17.90 -15.94 2.13
C GLN A 120 -16.45 -15.92 1.68
N ILE A 121 -15.53 -15.47 2.54
CA ILE A 121 -14.09 -15.43 2.26
C ILE A 121 -13.46 -16.73 2.70
N GLN A 122 -12.78 -17.40 1.79
CA GLN A 122 -12.16 -18.69 2.00
C GLN A 122 -10.63 -18.61 1.86
N LYS A 123 -9.93 -19.62 2.40
CA LYS A 123 -8.49 -19.77 2.18
C LYS A 123 -8.19 -19.85 0.67
N GLY A 124 -7.19 -19.09 0.25
CA GLY A 124 -6.78 -19.00 -1.14
C GLY A 124 -7.47 -17.89 -1.92
N ASP A 125 -8.46 -17.19 -1.36
CA ASP A 125 -9.12 -16.08 -2.03
C ASP A 125 -8.19 -14.84 -2.16
N VAL A 126 -8.34 -14.10 -3.26
CA VAL A 126 -7.86 -12.74 -3.40
C VAL A 126 -9.03 -11.80 -3.16
N VAL A 127 -9.08 -11.23 -1.97
CA VAL A 127 -10.13 -10.29 -1.55
C VAL A 127 -9.87 -8.94 -2.17
N ILE A 128 -10.88 -8.35 -2.84
CA ILE A 128 -10.78 -7.06 -3.50
C ILE A 128 -11.82 -6.11 -2.90
N ILE A 129 -11.36 -4.98 -2.35
CA ILE A 129 -12.22 -3.87 -1.93
C ILE A 129 -12.00 -2.73 -2.92
N ARG A 130 -13.06 -2.30 -3.60
CA ARG A 130 -12.98 -1.29 -4.65
C ARG A 130 -13.91 -0.10 -4.38
N TYR A 131 -13.73 0.99 -5.14
CA TYR A 131 -14.39 2.29 -4.94
C TYR A 131 -13.97 2.98 -3.63
N GLU A 132 -12.73 2.73 -3.20
CA GLU A 132 -12.10 3.38 -2.05
C GLU A 132 -10.88 4.23 -2.45
N GLY A 133 -10.69 4.43 -3.77
CA GLY A 133 -9.68 5.34 -4.32
C GLY A 133 -9.99 6.82 -4.11
N PRO A 134 -9.16 7.74 -4.66
CA PRO A 134 -9.29 9.19 -4.42
C PRO A 134 -10.67 9.75 -4.72
N LYS A 135 -11.32 9.28 -5.77
CA LYS A 135 -12.67 9.73 -6.20
C LYS A 135 -13.77 8.84 -5.67
N GLY A 136 -13.58 7.54 -5.66
CA GLY A 136 -14.56 6.56 -5.18
C GLY A 136 -14.76 6.62 -3.66
N GLY A 137 -13.66 6.68 -2.90
CA GLY A 137 -13.61 6.90 -1.46
C GLY A 137 -12.90 8.23 -1.16
N PRO A 138 -13.59 9.38 -1.26
CA PRO A 138 -12.93 10.68 -1.29
C PRO A 138 -12.08 10.94 -0.05
N GLY A 139 -10.79 11.23 -0.29
CA GLY A 139 -9.76 11.35 0.72
C GLY A 139 -9.08 10.03 1.08
N MET A 140 -9.43 8.92 0.42
CA MET A 140 -8.88 7.58 0.67
C MET A 140 -8.79 7.26 2.16
N PRO A 141 -9.91 7.04 2.87
CA PRO A 141 -9.90 6.67 4.28
C PRO A 141 -8.97 5.48 4.53
N GLU A 142 -8.21 5.54 5.63
CA GLU A 142 -7.30 4.45 5.97
C GLU A 142 -8.08 3.22 6.44
N MET A 143 -7.96 2.11 5.75
CA MET A 143 -8.63 0.86 6.09
C MET A 143 -7.71 0.00 6.97
N LEU A 144 -7.98 -0.03 8.28
CA LEU A 144 -7.32 -0.92 9.23
C LEU A 144 -8.20 -2.13 9.57
N THR A 145 -9.52 -1.93 9.66
CA THR A 145 -10.48 -2.96 10.09
C THR A 145 -10.46 -4.20 9.21
N PRO A 146 -10.43 -4.13 7.86
CA PRO A 146 -10.40 -5.32 7.01
C PRO A 146 -9.22 -6.23 7.29
N THR A 147 -8.02 -5.67 7.43
CA THR A 147 -6.81 -6.47 7.72
C THR A 147 -6.86 -7.09 9.10
N SER A 148 -7.33 -6.34 10.10
CA SER A 148 -7.50 -6.84 11.47
C SER A 148 -8.57 -7.93 11.56
N ALA A 149 -9.68 -7.78 10.85
CA ALA A 149 -10.76 -8.76 10.82
C ALA A 149 -10.33 -10.08 10.15
N ILE A 150 -9.62 -10.00 9.02
CA ILE A 150 -9.03 -11.18 8.34
C ILE A 150 -8.04 -11.90 9.26
N MET A 151 -7.17 -11.16 9.97
CA MET A 151 -6.27 -11.74 10.95
C MET A 151 -7.03 -12.40 12.10
N GLY A 152 -8.07 -11.73 12.63
CA GLY A 152 -8.94 -12.25 13.69
C GLY A 152 -9.70 -13.54 13.29
N ALA A 153 -10.07 -13.67 12.02
CA ALA A 153 -10.68 -14.85 11.43
C ALA A 153 -9.67 -16.00 11.16
N GLY A 154 -8.38 -15.79 11.43
CA GLY A 154 -7.34 -16.80 11.19
C GLY A 154 -6.95 -16.97 9.71
N LEU A 155 -7.32 -16.01 8.84
CA LEU A 155 -7.09 -16.09 7.40
C LEU A 155 -5.89 -15.23 6.94
N GLY A 156 -5.20 -14.54 7.82
CA GLY A 156 -4.19 -13.54 7.49
C GLY A 156 -2.97 -14.02 6.70
N GLN A 157 -2.72 -15.33 6.66
CA GLN A 157 -1.67 -15.96 5.85
C GLN A 157 -2.23 -16.69 4.63
N ASP A 158 -3.55 -16.82 4.54
CA ASP A 158 -4.21 -17.67 3.57
C ASP A 158 -4.96 -16.88 2.49
N VAL A 159 -5.04 -15.56 2.60
CA VAL A 159 -5.69 -14.67 1.62
C VAL A 159 -4.80 -13.49 1.26
N ALA A 160 -4.96 -12.98 0.05
CA ALA A 160 -4.43 -11.67 -0.34
C ALA A 160 -5.55 -10.61 -0.27
N LEU A 161 -5.18 -9.34 -0.02
CA LEU A 161 -6.12 -8.23 0.08
C LEU A 161 -5.68 -7.08 -0.83
N LEU A 162 -6.55 -6.72 -1.76
CA LEU A 162 -6.31 -5.71 -2.78
C LEU A 162 -7.33 -4.56 -2.69
N THR A 163 -6.91 -3.34 -3.02
CA THR A 163 -7.80 -2.18 -3.08
C THR A 163 -7.27 -1.08 -3.98
N ASP A 164 -8.15 -0.27 -4.54
CA ASP A 164 -7.82 1.03 -5.13
C ASP A 164 -7.69 2.15 -4.08
N GLY A 165 -8.13 1.90 -2.85
CA GLY A 165 -7.90 2.71 -1.67
C GLY A 165 -6.55 2.43 -1.00
N ARG A 166 -6.46 2.62 0.32
CA ARG A 166 -5.23 2.38 1.10
C ARG A 166 -5.48 1.61 2.39
N PHE A 167 -4.46 0.87 2.81
CA PHE A 167 -4.44 0.17 4.08
C PHE A 167 -3.51 0.85 5.08
N SER A 168 -3.74 0.58 6.38
CA SER A 168 -2.85 1.03 7.45
C SER A 168 -1.43 0.46 7.29
N GLY A 169 -0.41 1.25 7.65
CA GLY A 169 0.97 0.79 7.73
C GLY A 169 1.19 -0.35 8.73
N GLY A 170 0.29 -0.54 9.71
CA GLY A 170 0.28 -1.67 10.65
C GLY A 170 -0.33 -2.95 10.10
N SER A 171 -0.88 -2.93 8.89
CA SER A 171 -1.51 -4.11 8.27
C SER A 171 -0.52 -5.24 8.01
N HIS A 172 -0.99 -6.47 8.15
CA HIS A 172 -0.25 -7.71 7.92
C HIS A 172 -0.91 -8.55 6.84
N GLY A 173 -0.13 -9.43 6.20
CA GLY A 173 -0.59 -10.31 5.12
C GLY A 173 -0.13 -9.84 3.74
N PHE A 174 -0.59 -10.53 2.70
CA PHE A 174 -0.28 -10.21 1.31
C PHE A 174 -1.17 -9.06 0.82
N ILE A 175 -0.67 -7.83 0.84
CA ILE A 175 -1.49 -6.60 0.73
C ILE A 175 -0.97 -5.72 -0.39
N ALA A 176 -1.87 -5.31 -1.30
CA ALA A 176 -1.61 -4.27 -2.30
C ALA A 176 -2.74 -3.24 -2.33
N GLY A 177 -2.38 -1.98 -2.19
CA GLY A 177 -3.27 -0.82 -2.29
C GLY A 177 -2.90 0.11 -3.42
N HIS A 178 -3.61 1.23 -3.51
CA HIS A 178 -3.39 2.25 -4.54
C HIS A 178 -3.39 1.67 -5.96
N ILE A 179 -4.28 0.69 -6.23
CA ILE A 179 -4.42 0.11 -7.55
C ILE A 179 -4.98 1.18 -8.49
N THR A 180 -4.23 1.50 -9.54
CA THR A 180 -4.57 2.56 -10.49
C THR A 180 -4.58 2.07 -11.94
N PRO A 181 -5.54 2.61 -12.74
CA PRO A 181 -6.63 3.55 -12.41
C PRO A 181 -7.63 2.98 -11.41
N GLU A 182 -8.20 3.84 -10.54
CA GLU A 182 -9.21 3.44 -9.55
C GLU A 182 -10.53 2.95 -10.18
N ALA A 183 -11.32 2.21 -9.40
CA ALA A 183 -12.62 1.66 -9.88
C ALA A 183 -13.61 2.74 -10.28
N GLN A 184 -13.68 3.88 -9.58
CA GLN A 184 -14.60 4.97 -9.89
C GLN A 184 -14.34 5.59 -11.27
N GLU A 185 -13.13 5.50 -11.77
CA GLU A 185 -12.72 5.93 -13.10
C GLU A 185 -12.77 4.79 -14.15
N GLY A 186 -13.31 3.65 -13.77
CA GLY A 186 -13.40 2.48 -14.65
C GLY A 186 -12.07 1.78 -14.83
N GLY A 187 -11.13 1.89 -13.89
CA GLY A 187 -9.90 1.10 -13.88
C GLY A 187 -10.18 -0.40 -13.97
N PRO A 188 -9.20 -1.22 -14.35
CA PRO A 188 -9.39 -2.67 -14.47
C PRO A 188 -10.00 -3.32 -13.23
N ILE A 189 -9.67 -2.80 -12.04
CA ILE A 189 -10.22 -3.28 -10.75
C ILE A 189 -11.75 -3.20 -10.69
N ALA A 190 -12.39 -2.21 -11.36
CA ALA A 190 -13.85 -2.10 -11.46
C ALA A 190 -14.49 -3.25 -12.24
N LEU A 191 -13.71 -3.91 -13.10
CA LEU A 191 -14.17 -4.93 -14.04
C LEU A 191 -13.95 -6.36 -13.53
N VAL A 192 -13.25 -6.52 -12.41
CA VAL A 192 -13.04 -7.83 -11.78
C VAL A 192 -14.36 -8.40 -11.28
N ARG A 193 -14.55 -9.70 -11.50
CA ARG A 193 -15.71 -10.46 -11.02
C ARG A 193 -15.28 -11.56 -10.06
N ASP A 194 -16.17 -11.99 -9.20
CA ASP A 194 -15.94 -13.14 -8.33
C ASP A 194 -15.51 -14.35 -9.16
N GLY A 195 -14.44 -15.00 -8.68
CA GLY A 195 -13.87 -16.19 -9.32
C GLY A 195 -12.82 -15.91 -10.39
N ASP A 196 -12.64 -14.65 -10.83
CA ASP A 196 -11.52 -14.32 -11.73
C ASP A 196 -10.18 -14.66 -11.05
N LEU A 197 -9.29 -15.34 -11.76
CA LEU A 197 -7.97 -15.67 -11.20
C LEU A 197 -7.08 -14.43 -11.21
N VAL A 198 -6.60 -14.05 -10.03
CA VAL A 198 -5.67 -12.93 -9.83
C VAL A 198 -4.33 -13.47 -9.34
N THR A 199 -3.23 -12.98 -9.90
CA THR A 199 -1.87 -13.33 -9.51
C THR A 199 -1.08 -12.08 -9.16
N ILE A 200 -0.36 -12.15 -8.04
CA ILE A 200 0.53 -11.11 -7.54
C ILE A 200 1.91 -11.73 -7.38
N ASP A 201 2.91 -11.17 -8.04
CA ASP A 201 4.30 -11.63 -7.97
C ASP A 201 5.21 -10.44 -7.58
N ALA A 202 5.73 -10.49 -6.36
CA ALA A 202 6.62 -9.46 -5.83
C ALA A 202 8.03 -9.53 -6.42
N VAL A 203 8.46 -10.67 -6.94
CA VAL A 203 9.77 -10.83 -7.58
C VAL A 203 9.75 -10.21 -8.97
N ALA A 204 8.74 -10.59 -9.78
CA ALA A 204 8.50 -9.99 -11.09
C ALA A 204 7.92 -8.58 -11.01
N ARG A 205 7.43 -8.16 -9.84
CA ARG A 205 6.72 -6.89 -9.60
C ARG A 205 5.48 -6.76 -10.47
N THR A 206 4.70 -7.83 -10.55
CA THR A 206 3.50 -7.85 -11.38
C THR A 206 2.25 -8.10 -10.56
N ILE A 207 1.12 -7.57 -11.08
CA ILE A 207 -0.23 -7.84 -10.59
C ILE A 207 -1.14 -8.02 -11.80
N ALA A 208 -1.74 -9.19 -11.92
CA ALA A 208 -2.44 -9.59 -13.13
C ALA A 208 -3.75 -10.31 -12.85
N ILE A 209 -4.70 -10.17 -13.79
CA ILE A 209 -5.94 -10.92 -13.85
C ILE A 209 -5.93 -11.80 -15.10
N ALA A 210 -6.30 -13.06 -14.96
CA ALA A 210 -6.37 -14.04 -16.06
C ALA A 210 -7.69 -13.94 -16.83
N VAL A 211 -7.95 -12.76 -17.39
CA VAL A 211 -9.09 -12.45 -18.24
C VAL A 211 -8.58 -11.92 -19.57
N THR A 212 -9.17 -12.37 -20.69
CA THR A 212 -8.71 -11.92 -22.02
C THR A 212 -8.99 -10.45 -22.26
N SER A 213 -8.24 -9.82 -23.16
CA SER A 213 -8.44 -8.42 -23.53
C SER A 213 -9.83 -8.16 -24.10
N GLU A 214 -10.38 -9.12 -24.84
CA GLU A 214 -11.72 -9.06 -25.44
C GLU A 214 -12.81 -9.07 -24.35
N GLU A 215 -12.69 -9.96 -23.36
CA GLU A 215 -13.63 -10.01 -22.24
C GLU A 215 -13.52 -8.75 -21.37
N MET A 216 -12.30 -8.25 -21.10
CA MET A 216 -12.10 -6.98 -20.39
C MET A 216 -12.72 -5.80 -21.14
N ALA A 217 -12.61 -5.76 -22.47
CA ALA A 217 -13.26 -4.75 -23.30
C ALA A 217 -14.79 -4.84 -23.24
N ALA A 218 -15.34 -6.05 -23.29
CA ALA A 218 -16.78 -6.28 -23.14
C ALA A 218 -17.30 -5.85 -21.77
N ARG A 219 -16.56 -6.20 -20.68
CA ARG A 219 -16.90 -5.76 -19.31
C ARG A 219 -16.84 -4.25 -19.17
N ARG A 220 -15.85 -3.60 -19.78
CA ARG A 220 -15.73 -2.14 -19.80
C ARG A 220 -16.88 -1.47 -20.54
N ALA A 221 -17.29 -2.01 -21.68
CA ALA A 221 -18.43 -1.48 -22.45
C ALA A 221 -19.75 -1.58 -21.67
N ALA A 222 -19.90 -2.57 -20.79
CA ALA A 222 -21.08 -2.78 -19.95
C ALA A 222 -21.00 -2.06 -18.59
N TRP A 223 -19.81 -1.59 -18.19
CA TRP A 223 -19.63 -0.95 -16.90
C TRP A 223 -20.22 0.45 -16.86
N VAL A 224 -20.89 0.76 -15.75
CA VAL A 224 -21.44 2.08 -15.46
C VAL A 224 -20.89 2.52 -14.13
N ALA A 225 -20.33 3.73 -14.07
CA ALA A 225 -19.81 4.30 -12.84
C ALA A 225 -20.91 4.40 -11.77
N PRO A 226 -20.68 3.89 -10.56
CA PRO A 226 -21.63 4.11 -9.47
C PRO A 226 -21.70 5.61 -9.10
N PRO A 227 -22.81 6.04 -8.47
CA PRO A 227 -22.92 7.42 -7.99
C PRO A 227 -21.77 7.79 -7.05
N LEU A 228 -21.29 9.04 -7.16
CA LEU A 228 -20.28 9.57 -6.24
C LEU A 228 -20.77 9.55 -4.80
N LYS A 229 -19.93 9.17 -3.85
CA LYS A 229 -20.24 9.16 -2.41
C LYS A 229 -20.54 10.56 -1.85
N ALA A 230 -20.14 11.64 -2.54
CA ALA A 230 -20.45 13.01 -2.18
C ALA A 230 -20.92 13.79 -3.43
N THR A 231 -22.04 14.52 -3.30
CA THR A 231 -22.64 15.32 -4.39
C THR A 231 -22.59 16.83 -4.12
N ARG A 232 -22.06 17.24 -2.95
CA ARG A 232 -21.94 18.64 -2.52
C ARG A 232 -20.87 18.81 -1.45
N GLY A 233 -20.46 20.05 -1.18
CA GLY A 233 -19.51 20.39 -0.12
C GLY A 233 -18.06 20.12 -0.49
N THR A 234 -17.18 20.06 0.50
CA THR A 234 -15.73 19.95 0.34
C THR A 234 -15.35 18.63 -0.33
N LEU A 235 -15.93 17.51 0.06
CA LEU A 235 -15.64 16.21 -0.55
C LEU A 235 -16.02 16.16 -2.02
N TYR A 236 -17.14 16.79 -2.43
CA TYR A 236 -17.49 16.89 -3.83
C TYR A 236 -16.46 17.71 -4.63
N LYS A 237 -16.01 18.84 -4.07
CA LYS A 237 -14.95 19.65 -4.71
C LYS A 237 -13.67 18.82 -4.86
N TYR A 238 -13.29 18.08 -3.82
CA TYR A 238 -12.13 17.21 -3.84
C TYR A 238 -12.24 16.16 -4.97
N ILE A 239 -13.35 15.43 -5.04
CA ILE A 239 -13.60 14.42 -6.10
C ILE A 239 -13.42 15.03 -7.51
N ARG A 240 -13.82 16.29 -7.69
CA ARG A 240 -13.76 16.97 -9.00
C ARG A 240 -12.36 17.42 -9.38
N LEU A 241 -11.47 17.62 -8.42
CA LEU A 241 -10.14 18.20 -8.62
C LEU A 241 -9.01 17.18 -8.45
N VAL A 242 -9.22 16.15 -7.62
CA VAL A 242 -8.15 15.20 -7.29
C VAL A 242 -7.69 14.41 -8.51
N ALA A 243 -6.38 14.37 -8.69
CA ALA A 243 -5.71 13.53 -9.66
C ALA A 243 -5.65 12.06 -9.20
N SER A 244 -5.23 11.17 -10.09
CA SER A 244 -5.02 9.75 -9.79
C SER A 244 -4.03 9.56 -8.62
N ALA A 245 -4.15 8.44 -7.92
CA ALA A 245 -3.15 8.05 -6.92
C ALA A 245 -1.77 7.81 -7.55
N SER A 246 -1.69 7.44 -8.83
CA SER A 246 -0.43 7.36 -9.58
C SER A 246 0.25 8.72 -9.76
N ASP A 247 -0.52 9.80 -9.77
CA ASP A 247 -0.04 11.20 -9.88
C ASP A 247 0.10 11.88 -8.52
N GLY A 248 -0.11 11.15 -7.41
CA GLY A 248 0.07 11.64 -6.05
C GLY A 248 -1.17 12.27 -5.41
N CYS A 249 -2.38 12.08 -5.97
CA CYS A 249 -3.64 12.64 -5.46
C CYS A 249 -3.59 14.17 -5.27
N VAL A 250 -2.86 14.87 -6.12
CA VAL A 250 -2.78 16.35 -6.08
C VAL A 250 -4.11 16.98 -6.50
N THR A 251 -4.38 18.20 -6.05
CA THR A 251 -5.61 18.94 -6.34
C THR A 251 -5.36 20.28 -7.03
N ASP A 252 -4.11 20.57 -7.31
CA ASP A 252 -3.59 21.77 -7.95
C ASP A 252 -2.72 21.34 -9.15
N ASP A 253 -3.12 21.75 -10.34
CA ASP A 253 -2.34 21.61 -11.58
C ASP A 253 -1.49 22.84 -11.83
#